data_911259f3e7a60c621f0cb914d7e7175e
#
_entry.id   911259f3e7a60c621f0cb914d7e7175e
#
_cell.length_a   1.000
_cell.length_b   1.000
_cell.length_c   1.000
_cell.angle_alpha   90.00
_cell.angle_beta   90.00
_cell.angle_gamma   90.00
#
_symmetry.space_group_name_H-M   'P 1'
#
loop_
_entity.id
_entity.type
_entity.pdbx_description
1 polymer ?
#
loop_
_entity_poly.entity_id
_entity_poly.type
_entity_poly.pdbx_seq_one_letter_code
_entity_poly.pdbx_strand_id
1 'polypeptide(L)'
;ERSHEIAALEADAAQADALAARSRADRFADPTIGLRLMNDRGGAERALGVVVSVPIGGRYRSATAAGDGATAAALHGDAAAMQRDIRREAGTSVETAQARYSQWLAQRRALDASSAANRRVHRGWQLGELSLSDWLMAERMQRQIALNEAEARIAAEQARLRVLVDSHEIWHEE
;
A
#
# COMPACT_ATOMS: atom_id res chain seq x y z
N GLU A 1 0.69 -1.45 -11.79
CA GLU A 1 0.31 -1.18 -10.38
C GLU A 1 -0.28 0.22 -10.28
N ARG A 2 -1.59 0.31 -10.27
CA ARG A 2 -2.31 1.57 -10.03
C ARG A 2 -2.74 1.59 -8.56
N SER A 3 -1.81 1.84 -7.66
CA SER A 3 -2.17 2.07 -6.26
C SER A 3 -2.53 3.55 -6.10
N HIS A 4 -3.79 3.83 -5.75
CA HIS A 4 -4.24 5.19 -5.43
C HIS A 4 -3.45 5.80 -4.26
N GLU A 5 -2.97 4.96 -3.34
CA GLU A 5 -2.15 5.37 -2.20
C GLU A 5 -0.78 5.89 -2.65
N ILE A 6 -0.12 5.22 -3.61
CA ILE A 6 1.14 5.69 -4.18
C ILE A 6 0.92 7.00 -4.91
N ALA A 7 -0.13 7.09 -5.74
CA ALA A 7 -0.44 8.31 -6.50
C ALA A 7 -0.72 9.51 -5.58
N ALA A 8 -1.41 9.30 -4.45
CA ALA A 8 -1.64 10.34 -3.45
C ALA A 8 -0.32 10.84 -2.84
N LEU A 9 0.55 9.92 -2.40
CA LEU A 9 1.85 10.30 -1.81
C LEU A 9 2.78 10.97 -2.83
N GLU A 10 2.76 10.56 -4.09
CA GLU A 10 3.52 11.22 -5.17
C GLU A 10 2.98 12.63 -5.43
N ALA A 11 1.66 12.85 -5.34
CA ALA A 11 1.06 14.17 -5.45
C ALA A 11 1.44 15.08 -4.27
N ASP A 12 1.46 14.55 -3.05
CA ASP A 12 1.91 15.28 -1.86
C ASP A 12 3.39 15.66 -1.96
N ALA A 13 4.24 14.76 -2.44
CA ALA A 13 5.65 15.04 -2.68
C ALA A 13 5.84 16.13 -3.75
N ALA A 14 5.07 16.06 -4.84
CA ALA A 14 5.11 17.09 -5.90
C ALA A 14 4.63 18.47 -5.40
N GLN A 15 3.61 18.51 -4.52
CA GLN A 15 3.17 19.73 -3.86
C GLN A 15 4.29 20.32 -2.98
N ALA A 16 4.95 19.49 -2.20
CA ALA A 16 6.06 19.93 -1.35
C ALA A 16 7.26 20.42 -2.18
N ASP A 17 7.55 19.80 -3.32
CA ASP A 17 8.57 20.28 -4.26
C ASP A 17 8.25 21.67 -4.78
N ALA A 18 6.98 21.93 -5.15
CA ALA A 18 6.54 23.26 -5.59
C ALA A 18 6.69 24.32 -4.49
N LEU A 19 6.35 23.97 -3.23
CA LEU A 19 6.55 24.85 -2.08
C LEU A 19 8.04 25.11 -1.83
N ALA A 20 8.87 24.08 -1.86
CA ALA A 20 10.31 24.20 -1.71
C ALA A 20 10.95 25.06 -2.84
N ALA A 21 10.46 24.93 -4.08
CA ALA A 21 10.89 25.74 -5.20
C ALA A 21 10.51 27.22 -4.99
N ARG A 22 9.29 27.50 -4.53
CA ARG A 22 8.83 28.84 -4.17
C ARG A 22 9.70 29.45 -3.06
N SER A 23 9.90 28.76 -1.96
CA SER A 23 10.70 29.24 -0.83
C SER A 23 12.16 29.49 -1.25
N ARG A 24 12.70 28.72 -2.19
CA ARG A 24 14.02 28.97 -2.79
C ARG A 24 14.04 30.24 -3.62
N ALA A 25 12.99 30.52 -4.40
CA ALA A 25 12.86 31.78 -5.15
C ALA A 25 12.70 32.98 -4.21
N ASP A 26 11.90 32.83 -3.15
CA ASP A 26 11.66 33.89 -2.13
C ASP A 26 12.90 34.24 -1.30
N ARG A 27 14.01 33.49 -1.43
CA ARG A 27 15.32 33.91 -0.86
C ARG A 27 15.82 35.22 -1.43
N PHE A 28 15.49 35.50 -2.68
CA PHE A 28 15.73 36.77 -3.34
C PHE A 28 14.37 37.47 -3.43
N ALA A 29 14.12 38.40 -2.51
CA ALA A 29 12.86 39.09 -2.51
C ALA A 29 12.71 40.02 -3.69
N ASP A 30 11.48 40.15 -4.19
CA ASP A 30 11.20 41.00 -5.36
C ASP A 30 11.50 42.46 -5.08
N PRO A 31 12.24 43.13 -5.96
CA PRO A 31 12.47 44.57 -5.87
C PRO A 31 11.14 45.30 -6.06
N THR A 32 10.89 46.27 -5.21
CA THR A 32 9.70 47.11 -5.33
C THR A 32 10.11 48.47 -5.92
N ILE A 33 9.46 48.90 -7.00
CA ILE A 33 9.61 50.23 -7.58
C ILE A 33 8.35 51.03 -7.28
N GLY A 34 8.50 52.17 -6.64
CA GLY A 34 7.42 53.06 -6.29
C GLY A 34 7.66 54.47 -6.76
N LEU A 35 6.58 55.20 -7.07
CA LEU A 35 6.63 56.66 -7.30
C LEU A 35 6.22 57.37 -6.00
N ARG A 36 7.01 58.32 -5.56
CA ARG A 36 6.74 59.16 -4.39
C ARG A 36 6.47 60.58 -4.82
N LEU A 37 5.28 61.07 -4.53
CA LEU A 37 4.92 62.49 -4.67
C LEU A 37 5.01 63.11 -3.27
N MET A 38 5.84 64.12 -3.13
CA MET A 38 5.92 64.95 -1.92
C MET A 38 5.34 66.29 -2.21
N ASN A 39 4.50 66.77 -1.29
CA ASN A 39 3.95 68.13 -1.28
C ASN A 39 4.12 68.68 0.12
N ASP A 40 5.00 69.68 0.23
CA ASP A 40 5.34 70.25 1.52
C ASP A 40 5.04 71.77 1.55
N ARG A 41 5.00 72.39 2.73
CA ARG A 41 4.71 73.79 2.96
C ARG A 41 3.45 74.32 2.28
N GLY A 42 2.33 73.59 2.32
CA GLY A 42 1.06 74.06 1.77
C GLY A 42 1.05 74.17 0.26
N GLY A 43 1.91 73.43 -0.47
CA GLY A 43 1.99 73.46 -1.92
C GLY A 43 3.11 74.27 -2.51
N ALA A 44 3.96 74.92 -1.69
CA ALA A 44 5.07 75.71 -2.16
C ALA A 44 6.26 74.85 -2.64
N GLU A 45 6.38 73.63 -2.11
CA GLU A 45 7.42 72.67 -2.51
C GLU A 45 6.77 71.38 -2.99
N ARG A 46 7.04 71.01 -4.24
CA ARG A 46 6.59 69.75 -4.88
C ARG A 46 7.76 68.97 -5.38
N ALA A 47 7.88 67.72 -4.95
CA ALA A 47 8.92 66.83 -5.46
C ALA A 47 8.31 65.51 -5.97
N LEU A 48 8.82 65.06 -7.10
CA LEU A 48 8.55 63.74 -7.67
C LEU A 48 9.83 62.91 -7.53
N GLY A 49 9.69 61.71 -6.91
CA GLY A 49 10.82 60.81 -6.74
C GLY A 49 10.46 59.38 -7.14
N VAL A 50 11.45 58.62 -7.54
CA VAL A 50 11.38 57.18 -7.73
C VAL A 50 12.03 56.52 -6.52
N VAL A 51 11.33 55.58 -5.88
CA VAL A 51 11.86 54.81 -4.78
C VAL A 51 12.03 53.36 -5.25
N VAL A 52 13.25 52.86 -5.15
CA VAL A 52 13.57 51.46 -5.42
C VAL A 52 13.94 50.84 -4.07
N SER A 53 13.19 49.82 -3.68
CA SER A 53 13.46 49.05 -2.47
C SER A 53 13.87 47.63 -2.86
N VAL A 54 15.06 47.22 -2.47
CA VAL A 54 15.57 45.86 -2.68
C VAL A 54 15.73 45.21 -1.31
N PRO A 55 14.82 44.31 -0.95
CA PRO A 55 14.95 43.63 0.32
C PRO A 55 16.11 42.64 0.30
N ILE A 56 17.02 42.76 1.26
CA ILE A 56 18.18 41.89 1.38
C ILE A 56 17.69 40.56 2.06
N GLY A 57 17.98 39.43 1.41
CA GLY A 57 17.68 38.11 1.91
C GLY A 57 18.38 37.84 3.26
N GLY A 58 17.67 37.30 4.22
CA GLY A 58 18.18 37.01 5.58
C GLY A 58 18.30 35.51 5.88
N ARG A 59 18.96 35.18 7.00
CA ARG A 59 19.11 33.80 7.49
C ARG A 59 17.76 33.08 7.65
N TYR A 60 16.72 33.82 8.03
CA TYR A 60 15.35 33.28 8.17
C TYR A 60 14.83 32.67 6.85
N ARG A 61 14.90 33.41 5.75
CA ARG A 61 14.44 32.93 4.43
C ARG A 61 15.24 31.73 3.92
N SER A 62 16.55 31.72 4.16
CA SER A 62 17.38 30.58 3.80
C SER A 62 17.08 29.35 4.64
N ALA A 63 16.77 29.52 5.95
CA ALA A 63 16.37 28.44 6.83
C ALA A 63 14.97 27.87 6.44
N THR A 64 14.02 28.74 6.11
CA THR A 64 12.70 28.32 5.61
C THR A 64 12.85 27.50 4.32
N ALA A 65 13.61 27.96 3.34
CA ALA A 65 13.84 27.23 2.10
C ALA A 65 14.54 25.87 2.32
N ALA A 66 15.44 25.79 3.30
CA ALA A 66 16.08 24.53 3.69
C ALA A 66 15.09 23.59 4.37
N GLY A 67 14.22 24.11 5.25
CA GLY A 67 13.16 23.34 5.91
C GLY A 67 12.15 22.76 4.91
N ASP A 68 11.66 23.59 3.98
CA ASP A 68 10.72 23.13 2.94
C ASP A 68 11.37 22.11 2.00
N GLY A 69 12.66 22.29 1.68
CA GLY A 69 13.43 21.31 0.92
C GLY A 69 13.59 19.96 1.67
N ALA A 70 13.79 20.00 2.98
CA ALA A 70 13.86 18.81 3.81
C ALA A 70 12.49 18.11 3.90
N THR A 71 11.40 18.86 3.98
CA THR A 71 10.03 18.33 3.96
C THR A 71 9.73 17.63 2.63
N ALA A 72 10.08 18.23 1.50
CA ALA A 72 9.92 17.60 0.20
C ALA A 72 10.71 16.28 0.11
N ALA A 73 11.97 16.28 0.56
CA ALA A 73 12.80 15.07 0.58
C ALA A 73 12.21 13.96 1.49
N ALA A 74 11.62 14.32 2.64
CA ALA A 74 10.95 13.38 3.52
C ALA A 74 9.74 12.73 2.84
N LEU A 75 8.86 13.51 2.18
CA LEU A 75 7.69 13.00 1.47
C LEU A 75 8.06 12.09 0.29
N HIS A 76 9.14 12.39 -0.44
CA HIS A 76 9.68 11.44 -1.43
C HIS A 76 10.16 10.13 -0.78
N GLY A 77 10.77 10.23 0.40
CA GLY A 77 11.16 9.07 1.20
C GLY A 77 9.96 8.19 1.60
N ASP A 78 8.88 8.81 2.03
CA ASP A 78 7.63 8.16 2.42
C ASP A 78 6.95 7.47 1.22
N ALA A 79 6.87 8.15 0.07
CA ALA A 79 6.35 7.56 -1.16
C ALA A 79 7.17 6.33 -1.60
N ALA A 80 8.50 6.41 -1.54
CA ALA A 80 9.37 5.29 -1.85
C ALA A 80 9.25 4.14 -0.82
N ALA A 81 9.02 4.44 0.45
CA ALA A 81 8.77 3.43 1.49
C ALA A 81 7.44 2.71 1.23
N MET A 82 6.37 3.44 1.00
CA MET A 82 5.06 2.87 0.67
C MET A 82 5.13 1.96 -0.57
N GLN A 83 5.83 2.39 -1.62
CA GLN A 83 6.00 1.57 -2.81
C GLN A 83 6.70 0.24 -2.51
N ARG A 84 7.72 0.22 -1.63
CA ARG A 84 8.38 -1.01 -1.20
C ARG A 84 7.46 -1.89 -0.37
N ASP A 85 6.66 -1.29 0.50
CA ASP A 85 5.73 -2.01 1.38
C ASP A 85 4.62 -2.69 0.59
N ILE A 86 4.02 -2.00 -0.37
CA ILE A 86 3.00 -2.56 -1.27
C ILE A 86 3.58 -3.72 -2.09
N ARG A 87 4.80 -3.58 -2.64
CA ARG A 87 5.45 -4.67 -3.37
C ARG A 87 5.70 -5.90 -2.50
N ARG A 88 6.13 -5.69 -1.26
CA ARG A 88 6.37 -6.77 -0.30
C ARG A 88 5.05 -7.46 0.06
N GLU A 89 3.99 -6.70 0.33
CA GLU A 89 2.68 -7.25 0.66
C GLU A 89 2.09 -8.04 -0.52
N ALA A 90 2.16 -7.52 -1.73
CA ALA A 90 1.74 -8.23 -2.92
C ALA A 90 2.52 -9.54 -3.11
N GLY A 91 3.84 -9.54 -2.94
CA GLY A 91 4.65 -10.75 -2.97
C GLY A 91 4.21 -11.79 -1.93
N THR A 92 4.04 -11.35 -0.68
CA THR A 92 3.59 -12.21 0.42
C THR A 92 2.18 -12.78 0.17
N SER A 93 1.26 -11.98 -0.38
CA SER A 93 -0.09 -12.44 -0.72
C SER A 93 -0.06 -13.54 -1.78
N VAL A 94 0.74 -13.39 -2.84
CA VAL A 94 0.91 -14.41 -3.88
C VAL A 94 1.55 -15.69 -3.32
N GLU A 95 2.63 -15.59 -2.56
CA GLU A 95 3.29 -16.73 -1.92
C GLU A 95 2.33 -17.48 -0.98
N THR A 96 1.54 -16.73 -0.20
CA THR A 96 0.53 -17.31 0.68
C THR A 96 -0.54 -18.07 -0.11
N ALA A 97 -1.04 -17.49 -1.21
CA ALA A 97 -2.02 -18.15 -2.05
C ALA A 97 -1.48 -19.45 -2.66
N GLN A 98 -0.24 -19.47 -3.14
CA GLN A 98 0.42 -20.66 -3.66
C GLN A 98 0.61 -21.74 -2.58
N ALA A 99 1.03 -21.34 -1.37
CA ALA A 99 1.20 -22.26 -0.25
C ALA A 99 -0.13 -22.89 0.19
N ARG A 100 -1.20 -22.09 0.30
CA ARG A 100 -2.55 -22.57 0.63
C ARG A 100 -3.10 -23.51 -0.44
N TYR A 101 -2.90 -23.19 -1.70
CA TYR A 101 -3.29 -24.07 -2.80
C TYR A 101 -2.55 -25.42 -2.76
N SER A 102 -1.24 -25.40 -2.52
CA SER A 102 -0.42 -26.61 -2.38
C SER A 102 -0.87 -27.47 -1.18
N GLN A 103 -1.19 -26.83 -0.06
CA GLN A 103 -1.74 -27.48 1.14
C GLN A 103 -3.08 -28.14 0.83
N TRP A 104 -3.98 -27.46 0.16
CA TRP A 104 -5.27 -28.03 -0.25
C TRP A 104 -5.10 -29.27 -1.14
N LEU A 105 -4.21 -29.22 -2.16
CA LEU A 105 -3.92 -30.37 -2.99
C LEU A 105 -3.37 -31.56 -2.21
N ALA A 106 -2.56 -31.33 -1.17
CA ALA A 106 -2.09 -32.38 -0.29
C ALA A 106 -3.22 -33.02 0.52
N GLN A 107 -4.12 -32.20 1.10
CA GLN A 107 -5.29 -32.67 1.84
C GLN A 107 -6.27 -33.44 0.95
N ARG A 108 -6.47 -32.99 -0.28
CA ARG A 108 -7.30 -33.72 -1.26
C ARG A 108 -6.75 -35.12 -1.56
N ARG A 109 -5.44 -35.25 -1.77
CA ARG A 109 -4.81 -36.57 -1.95
C ARG A 109 -4.94 -37.45 -0.70
N ALA A 110 -4.82 -36.86 0.50
CA ALA A 110 -5.02 -37.58 1.75
C ALA A 110 -6.47 -38.07 1.89
N LEU A 111 -7.47 -37.27 1.49
CA LEU A 111 -8.86 -37.66 1.47
C LEU A 111 -9.13 -38.82 0.50
N ASP A 112 -8.58 -38.76 -0.73
CA ASP A 112 -8.72 -39.82 -1.71
C ASP A 112 -8.12 -41.14 -1.20
N ALA A 113 -6.93 -41.10 -0.60
CA ALA A 113 -6.26 -42.24 0.00
C ALA A 113 -7.05 -42.83 1.19
N SER A 114 -7.53 -41.96 2.08
CA SER A 114 -8.36 -42.34 3.25
C SER A 114 -9.66 -42.97 2.80
N SER A 115 -10.32 -42.43 1.78
CA SER A 115 -11.56 -43.00 1.25
C SER A 115 -11.31 -44.38 0.63
N ALA A 116 -10.20 -44.59 -0.04
CA ALA A 116 -9.83 -45.92 -0.56
C ALA A 116 -9.52 -46.91 0.57
N ALA A 117 -8.85 -46.48 1.64
CA ALA A 117 -8.56 -47.30 2.80
C ALA A 117 -9.85 -47.67 3.54
N ASN A 118 -10.75 -46.71 3.77
CA ASN A 118 -12.02 -46.96 4.46
C ASN A 118 -12.90 -47.98 3.71
N ARG A 119 -12.96 -47.89 2.36
CA ARG A 119 -13.68 -48.91 1.56
C ARG A 119 -13.11 -50.32 1.74
N ARG A 120 -11.81 -50.48 1.93
CA ARG A 120 -11.19 -51.80 2.20
C ARG A 120 -11.55 -52.31 3.61
N VAL A 121 -11.46 -51.45 4.62
CA VAL A 121 -11.84 -51.79 6.01
C VAL A 121 -13.32 -52.15 6.09
N HIS A 122 -14.19 -51.38 5.44
CA HIS A 122 -15.63 -51.70 5.39
C HIS A 122 -15.88 -53.07 4.75
N ARG A 123 -15.20 -53.39 3.65
CA ARG A 123 -15.32 -54.73 3.03
C ARG A 123 -14.82 -55.86 3.96
N GLY A 124 -13.70 -55.68 4.65
CA GLY A 124 -13.17 -56.65 5.63
C GLY A 124 -14.14 -56.88 6.78
N TRP A 125 -14.83 -55.82 7.28
CA TRP A 125 -15.90 -55.94 8.23
C TRP A 125 -17.09 -56.76 7.67
N GLN A 126 -17.53 -56.48 6.45
CA GLN A 126 -18.63 -57.22 5.81
C GLN A 126 -18.32 -58.73 5.65
N LEU A 127 -17.06 -59.08 5.46
CA LEU A 127 -16.59 -60.45 5.35
C LEU A 127 -16.34 -61.13 6.71
N GLY A 128 -16.50 -60.36 7.81
CA GLY A 128 -16.23 -60.87 9.18
C GLY A 128 -14.74 -60.95 9.55
N GLU A 129 -13.84 -60.38 8.71
CA GLU A 129 -12.39 -60.37 8.94
C GLU A 129 -11.96 -59.23 9.90
N LEU A 130 -12.74 -58.16 9.97
CA LEU A 130 -12.49 -57.00 10.82
C LEU A 130 -13.67 -56.72 11.74
N SER A 131 -13.39 -56.11 12.88
CA SER A 131 -14.41 -55.73 13.85
C SER A 131 -15.19 -54.49 13.42
N LEU A 132 -16.42 -54.34 13.94
CA LEU A 132 -17.19 -53.09 13.78
C LEU A 132 -16.43 -51.90 14.34
N SER A 133 -15.67 -52.06 15.40
CA SER A 133 -14.85 -51.02 16.01
C SER A 133 -13.79 -50.49 15.03
N ASP A 134 -13.12 -51.41 14.31
CA ASP A 134 -12.10 -51.04 13.31
C ASP A 134 -12.71 -50.23 12.18
N TRP A 135 -13.90 -50.62 11.67
CA TRP A 135 -14.61 -49.88 10.67
C TRP A 135 -15.05 -48.49 11.16
N LEU A 136 -15.65 -48.39 12.37
CA LEU A 136 -16.07 -47.11 12.90
C LEU A 136 -14.90 -46.16 13.16
N MET A 137 -13.74 -46.70 13.55
CA MET A 137 -12.52 -45.89 13.69
C MET A 137 -12.05 -45.37 12.33
N ALA A 138 -12.03 -46.18 11.27
CA ALA A 138 -11.68 -45.76 9.91
C ALA A 138 -12.65 -44.70 9.38
N GLU A 139 -13.94 -44.86 9.62
CA GLU A 139 -15.00 -43.90 9.24
C GLU A 139 -14.81 -42.55 9.97
N ARG A 140 -14.53 -42.55 11.26
CA ARG A 140 -14.22 -41.33 12.01
C ARG A 140 -12.99 -40.62 11.48
N MET A 141 -11.91 -41.36 11.16
CA MET A 141 -10.68 -40.80 10.60
C MET A 141 -10.94 -40.19 9.22
N GLN A 142 -11.70 -40.88 8.36
CA GLN A 142 -12.05 -40.34 7.03
C GLN A 142 -12.83 -39.02 7.14
N ARG A 143 -13.82 -38.94 8.05
CA ARG A 143 -14.58 -37.70 8.29
C ARG A 143 -13.70 -36.55 8.76
N GLN A 144 -12.71 -36.81 9.63
CA GLN A 144 -11.77 -35.82 10.08
C GLN A 144 -10.89 -35.31 8.92
N ILE A 145 -10.42 -36.22 8.07
CA ILE A 145 -9.64 -35.85 6.89
C ILE A 145 -10.49 -35.07 5.89
N ALA A 146 -11.77 -35.41 5.72
CA ALA A 146 -12.69 -34.67 4.87
C ALA A 146 -12.93 -33.25 5.40
N LEU A 147 -13.03 -33.07 6.72
CA LEU A 147 -13.12 -31.74 7.32
C LEU A 147 -11.85 -30.93 7.07
N ASN A 148 -10.68 -31.52 7.29
CA ASN A 148 -9.40 -30.84 7.05
C ASN A 148 -9.22 -30.43 5.57
N GLU A 149 -9.70 -31.27 4.63
CA GLU A 149 -9.70 -30.90 3.19
C GLU A 149 -10.61 -29.71 2.92
N ALA A 150 -11.83 -29.71 3.46
CA ALA A 150 -12.78 -28.65 3.27
C ALA A 150 -12.26 -27.31 3.83
N GLU A 151 -11.65 -27.32 5.00
CA GLU A 151 -11.00 -26.16 5.61
C GLU A 151 -9.84 -25.66 4.75
N ALA A 152 -8.97 -26.55 4.27
CA ALA A 152 -7.85 -26.20 3.41
C ALA A 152 -8.31 -25.61 2.07
N ARG A 153 -9.41 -26.13 1.51
CA ARG A 153 -10.02 -25.60 0.29
C ARG A 153 -10.53 -24.18 0.49
N ILE A 154 -11.26 -23.93 1.58
CA ILE A 154 -11.75 -22.59 1.92
C ILE A 154 -10.59 -21.63 2.09
N ALA A 155 -9.53 -22.03 2.81
CA ALA A 155 -8.35 -21.19 3.01
C ALA A 155 -7.62 -20.88 1.70
N ALA A 156 -7.56 -21.83 0.76
CA ALA A 156 -6.96 -21.62 -0.55
C ALA A 156 -7.79 -20.64 -1.41
N GLU A 157 -9.12 -20.78 -1.42
CA GLU A 157 -9.99 -19.87 -2.17
C GLU A 157 -9.99 -18.45 -1.56
N GLN A 158 -9.98 -18.32 -0.24
CA GLN A 158 -9.86 -17.02 0.43
C GLN A 158 -8.54 -16.32 0.06
N ALA A 159 -7.41 -17.05 0.09
CA ALA A 159 -6.13 -16.49 -0.29
C ALA A 159 -6.09 -16.09 -1.77
N ARG A 160 -6.68 -16.88 -2.66
CA ARG A 160 -6.83 -16.55 -4.08
C ARG A 160 -7.66 -15.28 -4.29
N LEU A 161 -8.83 -15.20 -3.64
CA LEU A 161 -9.71 -14.04 -3.75
C LEU A 161 -9.02 -12.77 -3.24
N ARG A 162 -8.23 -12.88 -2.15
CA ARG A 162 -7.45 -11.74 -1.64
C ARG A 162 -6.49 -11.21 -2.71
N VAL A 163 -5.75 -12.09 -3.39
CA VAL A 163 -4.84 -11.66 -4.48
C VAL A 163 -5.62 -10.94 -5.60
N LEU A 164 -6.80 -11.43 -5.99
CA LEU A 164 -7.63 -10.81 -7.01
C LEU A 164 -8.20 -9.45 -6.59
N VAL A 165 -8.55 -9.28 -5.29
CA VAL A 165 -8.98 -7.99 -4.74
C VAL A 165 -7.81 -7.01 -4.72
N ASP A 166 -6.65 -7.44 -4.22
CA ASP A 166 -5.44 -6.60 -4.08
C ASP A 166 -4.87 -6.21 -5.46
N SER A 167 -5.07 -7.03 -6.50
CA SER A 167 -4.67 -6.74 -7.89
C SER A 167 -5.65 -5.85 -8.66
N HIS A 168 -6.78 -5.50 -8.07
CA HIS A 168 -7.89 -4.76 -8.72
C HIS A 168 -8.50 -5.46 -9.96
N GLU A 169 -8.27 -6.76 -10.15
CA GLU A 169 -8.85 -7.51 -11.27
C GLU A 169 -10.36 -7.72 -11.15
N ILE A 170 -10.92 -7.59 -9.93
CA ILE A 170 -12.36 -7.76 -9.68
C ILE A 170 -13.10 -6.42 -9.79
N TRP A 171 -12.41 -5.29 -9.71
CA TRP A 171 -13.00 -3.96 -9.80
C TRP A 171 -12.92 -3.45 -11.23
N HIS A 172 -14.04 -3.48 -11.95
CA HIS A 172 -14.19 -2.75 -13.19
C HIS A 172 -14.61 -1.33 -12.84
N GLU A 173 -13.74 -0.35 -13.09
CA GLU A 173 -14.16 1.04 -13.15
C GLU A 173 -15.08 1.19 -14.38
N GLU A 174 -16.39 1.47 -14.16
CA GLU A 174 -17.31 1.94 -15.20
C GLU A 174 -16.98 3.39 -15.58
#